data_068fb1ba9780b7c0d98f35c5e0d46831
#
_entry.id   068fb1ba9780b7c0d98f35c5e0d46831
#
_cell.length_a   1.000
_cell.length_b   1.000
_cell.length_c   1.000
_cell.angle_alpha   90.00
_cell.angle_beta   90.00
_cell.angle_gamma   90.00
#
_symmetry.space_group_name_H-M   'P 1'
#
loop_
_entity.id
_entity.type
_entity.pdbx_description
1 polymer ?
#
loop_
_entity_poly.entity_id
_entity_poly.type
_entity_poly.pdbx_seq_one_letter_code
_entity_poly.pdbx_strand_id
1 'polypeptide(L)'
;MRDALGALRPDEPRHEFPRTEGRPKGLNVLGTFAHHPALAKAYNTFNGHVLFATTLTPRQRELLVLRVAAVRGSAYEWAQHAVLAGDVGLAPDEVAALADDPDAATWSPLEAAMVRAV
;
A
#
# COMPACT_ATOMS: atom_id res chain seq x y z
N MET A 1 20.17 10.99 -3.00
CA MET A 1 19.08 10.11 -3.46
C MET A 1 19.17 8.68 -2.89
N ARG A 2 20.35 8.05 -2.86
CA ARG A 2 20.53 6.71 -2.28
C ARG A 2 20.03 6.62 -0.83
N ASP A 3 20.39 7.57 0.02
CA ASP A 3 19.96 7.63 1.43
C ASP A 3 18.44 7.82 1.55
N ALA A 4 17.84 8.61 0.65
CA ALA A 4 16.40 8.83 0.65
C ALA A 4 15.62 7.57 0.26
N LEU A 5 16.14 6.76 -0.66
CA LEU A 5 15.56 5.46 -1.01
C LEU A 5 15.81 4.42 0.09
N GLY A 6 17.00 4.46 0.72
CA GLY A 6 17.32 3.59 1.85
C GLY A 6 16.39 3.81 3.04
N ALA A 7 15.93 5.05 3.25
CA ALA A 7 15.03 5.40 4.33
C ALA A 7 13.63 4.74 4.25
N LEU A 8 13.26 4.19 3.09
CA LEU A 8 12.05 3.39 2.94
C LEU A 8 12.14 2.02 3.66
N ARG A 9 13.36 1.60 4.01
CA ARG A 9 13.60 0.34 4.72
C ARG A 9 13.87 0.65 6.19
N PRO A 10 12.89 0.42 7.09
CA PRO A 10 13.10 0.62 8.52
C PRO A 10 14.14 -0.37 9.05
N ASP A 11 14.84 -0.03 10.12
CA ASP A 11 15.86 -0.87 10.74
C ASP A 11 15.28 -2.18 11.28
N GLU A 12 14.03 -2.13 11.76
CA GLU A 12 13.31 -3.29 12.30
C GLU A 12 11.99 -3.50 11.54
N PRO A 13 12.03 -4.07 10.33
CA PRO A 13 10.81 -4.36 9.58
C PRO A 13 10.04 -5.52 10.21
N ARG A 14 8.73 -5.39 10.34
CA ARG A 14 7.82 -6.45 10.79
C ARG A 14 7.29 -7.29 9.63
N HIS A 15 7.35 -6.75 8.42
CA HIS A 15 6.80 -7.36 7.22
C HIS A 15 7.86 -7.47 6.13
N GLU A 16 7.72 -8.50 5.31
CA GLU A 16 8.58 -8.69 4.14
C GLU A 16 8.36 -7.59 3.10
N PHE A 17 9.43 -7.25 2.38
CA PHE A 17 9.35 -6.35 1.24
C PHE A 17 8.72 -7.08 0.05
N PRO A 18 7.85 -6.41 -0.72
CA PRO A 18 7.21 -7.03 -1.87
C PRO A 18 8.25 -7.45 -2.92
N ARG A 19 7.99 -8.55 -3.58
CA ARG A 19 8.81 -9.01 -4.71
C ARG A 19 8.67 -8.01 -5.86
N THR A 20 9.79 -7.65 -6.47
CA THR A 20 9.83 -6.67 -7.58
C THR A 20 9.96 -7.34 -8.95
N GLU A 21 10.32 -8.62 -8.99
CA GLU A 21 10.52 -9.36 -10.22
C GLU A 21 9.20 -9.55 -10.97
N GLY A 22 9.19 -9.25 -12.27
CA GLY A 22 8.01 -9.38 -13.12
C GLY A 22 6.93 -8.31 -12.92
N ARG A 23 7.18 -7.25 -12.14
CA ARG A 23 6.21 -6.21 -11.83
C ARG A 23 6.47 -4.91 -12.58
N PRO A 24 5.41 -4.12 -12.85
CA PRO A 24 5.58 -2.76 -13.35
C PRO A 24 6.50 -1.97 -12.42
N LYS A 25 7.47 -1.26 -12.99
CA LYS A 25 8.33 -0.37 -12.20
C LYS A 25 7.55 0.87 -11.80
N GLY A 26 6.90 0.85 -10.63
CA GLY A 26 6.18 1.99 -10.06
C GLY A 26 7.11 3.10 -9.55
N LEU A 27 8.02 3.57 -10.39
CA LEU A 27 9.06 4.53 -10.00
C LEU A 27 8.65 5.99 -10.12
N ASN A 28 7.44 6.29 -10.60
CA ASN A 28 7.03 7.67 -10.89
C ASN A 28 7.04 8.55 -9.64
N VAL A 29 6.47 8.09 -8.53
CA VAL A 29 6.44 8.83 -7.27
C VAL A 29 7.86 9.03 -6.71
N LEU A 30 8.69 7.99 -6.75
CA LEU A 30 10.09 8.08 -6.31
C LEU A 30 10.91 8.99 -7.21
N GLY A 31 10.67 8.97 -8.53
CA GLY A 31 11.27 9.89 -9.49
C GLY A 31 10.90 11.34 -9.22
N THR A 32 9.64 11.60 -8.90
CA THR A 32 9.17 12.94 -8.51
C THR A 32 9.86 13.42 -7.23
N PHE A 33 9.94 12.57 -6.20
CA PHE A 33 10.65 12.91 -4.97
C PHE A 33 12.16 13.12 -5.16
N ALA A 34 12.76 12.57 -6.23
CA ALA A 34 14.18 12.78 -6.52
C ALA A 34 14.57 14.24 -6.72
N HIS A 35 13.63 15.10 -7.11
CA HIS A 35 13.84 16.54 -7.23
C HIS A 35 14.02 17.25 -5.87
N HIS A 36 13.61 16.61 -4.76
CA HIS A 36 13.76 17.16 -3.42
C HIS A 36 14.24 16.08 -2.43
N PRO A 37 15.55 15.73 -2.44
CA PRO A 37 16.07 14.57 -1.69
C PRO A 37 15.83 14.61 -0.18
N ALA A 38 15.87 15.80 0.44
CA ALA A 38 15.60 15.96 1.88
C ALA A 38 14.13 15.60 2.22
N LEU A 39 13.20 16.09 1.42
CA LEU A 39 11.77 15.75 1.55
C LEU A 39 11.55 14.25 1.30
N ALA A 40 12.18 13.71 0.26
CA ALA A 40 12.11 12.29 -0.06
C ALA A 40 12.57 11.42 1.11
N LYS A 41 13.66 11.79 1.79
CA LYS A 41 14.16 11.07 2.96
C LYS A 41 13.16 11.10 4.11
N ALA A 42 12.64 12.27 4.47
CA ALA A 42 11.66 12.41 5.55
C ALA A 42 10.37 11.62 5.26
N TYR A 43 9.85 11.76 4.05
CA TYR A 43 8.67 11.02 3.62
C TYR A 43 8.90 9.51 3.63
N ASN A 44 9.99 9.03 3.06
CA ASN A 44 10.29 7.60 2.99
C ASN A 44 10.54 6.99 4.37
N THR A 45 11.09 7.73 5.32
CA THR A 45 11.23 7.28 6.71
C THR A 45 9.85 7.00 7.33
N PHE A 46 8.92 7.93 7.19
CA PHE A 46 7.54 7.74 7.63
C PHE A 46 6.84 6.62 6.86
N ASN A 47 6.92 6.65 5.54
CA ASN A 47 6.28 5.67 4.67
C ASN A 47 6.81 4.25 4.89
N GLY A 48 8.11 4.11 5.12
CA GLY A 48 8.73 2.83 5.46
C GLY A 48 8.18 2.23 6.75
N HIS A 49 7.95 3.07 7.77
CA HIS A 49 7.28 2.61 8.99
C HIS A 49 5.85 2.15 8.71
N VAL A 50 5.06 2.97 8.01
CA VAL A 50 3.66 2.64 7.68
C VAL A 50 3.55 1.36 6.86
N LEU A 51 4.46 1.15 5.91
CA LEU A 51 4.41 -0.01 5.03
C LEU A 51 4.99 -1.29 5.66
N PHE A 52 6.09 -1.17 6.41
CA PHE A 52 6.89 -2.34 6.78
C PHE A 52 7.10 -2.55 8.28
N ALA A 53 6.82 -1.56 9.12
CA ALA A 53 6.98 -1.66 10.58
C ALA A 53 5.66 -1.43 11.35
N THR A 54 4.56 -1.20 10.67
CA THR A 54 3.22 -1.05 11.26
C THR A 54 2.75 -2.34 11.94
N THR A 55 1.81 -2.21 12.88
CA THR A 55 1.12 -3.34 13.51
C THR A 55 0.00 -3.92 12.63
N LEU A 56 -0.41 -3.24 11.57
CA LEU A 56 -1.35 -3.77 10.59
C LEU A 56 -0.73 -4.96 9.85
N THR A 57 -1.52 -5.99 9.59
CA THR A 57 -1.07 -7.07 8.71
C THR A 57 -0.90 -6.56 7.27
N PRO A 58 -0.06 -7.20 6.43
CA PRO A 58 0.05 -6.83 5.01
C PRO A 58 -1.30 -6.82 4.29
N ARG A 59 -2.19 -7.77 4.57
CA ARG A 59 -3.55 -7.82 4.02
C ARG A 59 -4.39 -6.60 4.45
N GLN A 60 -4.39 -6.26 5.73
CA GLN A 60 -5.11 -5.08 6.24
C GLN A 60 -4.60 -3.78 5.62
N ARG A 61 -3.30 -3.67 5.45
CA ARG A 61 -2.68 -2.51 4.78
C ARG A 61 -3.16 -2.37 3.35
N GLU A 62 -3.08 -3.42 2.53
CA GLU A 62 -3.52 -3.37 1.12
C GLU A 62 -5.03 -3.10 1.00
N LEU A 63 -5.83 -3.67 1.91
CA LEU A 63 -7.26 -3.41 1.99
C LEU A 63 -7.56 -1.92 2.18
N LEU A 64 -6.88 -1.26 3.13
CA LEU A 64 -7.05 0.17 3.37
C LEU A 64 -6.54 1.02 2.22
N VAL A 65 -5.38 0.71 1.66
CA VAL A 65 -4.81 1.47 0.53
C VAL A 65 -5.73 1.40 -0.68
N LEU A 66 -6.21 0.22 -1.03
CA LEU A 66 -7.14 0.05 -2.16
C LEU A 66 -8.48 0.75 -1.91
N ARG A 67 -9.02 0.68 -0.68
CA ARG A 67 -10.25 1.39 -0.35
C ARG A 67 -10.08 2.90 -0.46
N VAL A 68 -9.00 3.47 0.06
CA VAL A 68 -8.68 4.89 -0.11
C VAL A 68 -8.53 5.26 -1.58
N ALA A 69 -7.83 4.44 -2.37
CA ALA A 69 -7.65 4.66 -3.80
C ALA A 69 -8.99 4.70 -4.54
N ALA A 70 -9.91 3.79 -4.23
CA ALA A 70 -11.25 3.77 -4.80
C ALA A 70 -12.06 5.03 -4.43
N VAL A 71 -12.16 5.34 -3.14
CA VAL A 71 -12.92 6.51 -2.64
C VAL A 71 -12.38 7.82 -3.18
N ARG A 72 -11.05 7.93 -3.36
CA ARG A 72 -10.39 9.13 -3.87
C ARG A 72 -10.23 9.17 -5.39
N GLY A 73 -10.63 8.13 -6.10
CA GLY A 73 -10.48 8.05 -7.54
C GLY A 73 -9.02 8.02 -8.01
N SER A 74 -8.11 7.48 -7.21
CA SER A 74 -6.69 7.40 -7.53
C SER A 74 -6.38 6.17 -8.38
N ALA A 75 -6.49 6.31 -9.70
CA ALA A 75 -6.20 5.23 -10.63
C ALA A 75 -4.74 4.72 -10.53
N TYR A 76 -3.80 5.62 -10.21
CA TYR A 76 -2.41 5.24 -10.02
C TYR A 76 -2.20 4.32 -8.81
N GLU A 77 -2.68 4.71 -7.63
CA GLU A 77 -2.59 3.90 -6.41
C GLU A 77 -3.33 2.57 -6.58
N TRP A 78 -4.54 2.62 -7.16
CA TRP A 78 -5.30 1.42 -7.46
C TRP A 78 -4.50 0.43 -8.31
N ALA A 79 -3.94 0.87 -9.44
CA ALA A 79 -3.19 0.02 -10.35
C ALA A 79 -1.94 -0.59 -9.70
N GLN A 80 -1.23 0.17 -8.85
CA GLN A 80 -0.04 -0.32 -8.16
C GLN A 80 -0.40 -1.36 -7.08
N HIS A 81 -1.42 -1.08 -6.27
CA HIS A 81 -1.76 -1.92 -5.12
C HIS A 81 -2.65 -3.12 -5.47
N ALA A 82 -3.45 -3.07 -6.55
CA ALA A 82 -4.18 -4.22 -7.04
C ALA A 82 -3.26 -5.41 -7.42
N VAL A 83 -2.05 -5.10 -7.92
CA VAL A 83 -1.03 -6.13 -8.19
C VAL A 83 -0.48 -6.74 -6.90
N LEU A 84 -0.34 -5.93 -5.84
CA LEU A 84 0.18 -6.39 -4.55
C LEU A 84 -0.88 -7.18 -3.74
N ALA A 85 -2.14 -6.93 -4.00
CA ALA A 85 -3.27 -7.53 -3.28
C ALA A 85 -3.24 -9.07 -3.28
N GLY A 86 -2.94 -9.67 -4.43
CA GLY A 86 -2.83 -11.12 -4.58
C GLY A 86 -1.75 -11.74 -3.68
N ASP A 87 -0.64 -11.04 -3.45
CA ASP A 87 0.46 -11.55 -2.62
C ASP A 87 0.10 -11.64 -1.13
N VAL A 88 -0.86 -10.83 -0.72
CA VAL A 88 -1.31 -10.75 0.68
C VAL A 88 -2.64 -11.47 0.93
N GLY A 89 -3.09 -12.24 -0.07
CA GLY A 89 -4.28 -13.10 0.04
C GLY A 89 -5.61 -12.36 -0.14
N LEU A 90 -5.61 -11.20 -0.83
CA LEU A 90 -6.84 -10.59 -1.31
C LEU A 90 -7.23 -11.23 -2.65
N ALA A 91 -8.40 -11.84 -2.71
CA ALA A 91 -8.92 -12.42 -3.93
C ALA A 91 -9.44 -11.34 -4.91
N PRO A 92 -9.50 -11.61 -6.22
CA PRO A 92 -9.97 -10.62 -7.20
C PRO A 92 -11.36 -10.06 -6.92
N ASP A 93 -12.28 -10.87 -6.42
CA ASP A 93 -13.62 -10.45 -6.02
C ASP A 93 -13.61 -9.54 -4.77
N GLU A 94 -12.73 -9.81 -3.83
CA GLU A 94 -12.52 -8.91 -2.67
C GLU A 94 -11.95 -7.56 -3.12
N VAL A 95 -10.99 -7.55 -4.04
CA VAL A 95 -10.45 -6.31 -4.62
C VAL A 95 -11.55 -5.51 -5.31
N ALA A 96 -12.39 -6.15 -6.13
CA ALA A 96 -13.53 -5.50 -6.77
C ALA A 96 -14.52 -4.93 -5.73
N ALA A 97 -14.83 -5.69 -4.68
CA ALA A 97 -15.73 -5.25 -3.62
C ALA A 97 -15.23 -3.99 -2.89
N LEU A 98 -13.93 -3.78 -2.78
CA LEU A 98 -13.38 -2.55 -2.18
C LEU A 98 -13.76 -1.28 -2.94
N ALA A 99 -14.01 -1.38 -4.24
CA ALA A 99 -14.49 -0.26 -5.05
C ALA A 99 -16.02 -0.14 -5.02
N ASP A 100 -16.72 -1.26 -5.21
CA ASP A 100 -18.12 -1.27 -5.60
C ASP A 100 -19.09 -1.56 -4.44
N ASP A 101 -18.68 -2.41 -3.49
CA ASP A 101 -19.55 -2.86 -2.39
C ASP A 101 -18.75 -3.03 -1.08
N PRO A 102 -18.56 -1.93 -0.33
CA PRO A 102 -17.82 -1.98 0.93
C PRO A 102 -18.52 -2.82 2.03
N ASP A 103 -19.76 -3.15 1.85
CA ASP A 103 -20.54 -3.99 2.78
C ASP A 103 -20.60 -5.47 2.35
N ALA A 104 -19.78 -5.87 1.37
CA ALA A 104 -19.69 -7.24 0.91
C ALA A 104 -19.47 -8.23 2.08
N ALA A 105 -20.14 -9.36 2.04
CA ALA A 105 -20.15 -10.37 3.11
C ALA A 105 -18.83 -11.13 3.29
N THR A 106 -17.83 -10.86 2.45
CA THR A 106 -16.51 -11.52 2.46
C THR A 106 -15.58 -11.03 3.58
N TRP A 107 -15.88 -9.86 4.19
CA TRP A 107 -15.02 -9.24 5.20
C TRP A 107 -15.20 -9.86 6.57
N SER A 108 -14.09 -10.08 7.28
CA SER A 108 -14.16 -10.28 8.74
C SER A 108 -14.76 -9.03 9.42
N PRO A 109 -15.30 -9.14 10.66
CA PRO A 109 -15.85 -7.97 11.36
C PRO A 109 -14.87 -6.79 11.47
N LEU A 110 -13.58 -7.09 11.68
CA LEU A 110 -12.54 -6.06 11.75
C LEU A 110 -12.30 -5.43 10.38
N GLU A 111 -12.16 -6.24 9.32
CA GLU A 111 -11.95 -5.73 7.97
C GLU A 111 -13.15 -4.88 7.50
N ALA A 112 -14.37 -5.33 7.78
CA ALA A 112 -15.56 -4.55 7.49
C ALA A 112 -15.56 -3.19 8.22
N ALA A 113 -15.13 -3.15 9.47
CA ALA A 113 -14.99 -1.90 10.21
C ALA A 113 -13.92 -0.99 9.59
N MET A 114 -12.78 -1.57 9.17
CA MET A 114 -11.70 -0.82 8.51
C MET A 114 -12.15 -0.24 7.16
N VAL A 115 -12.86 -1.02 6.35
CA VAL A 115 -13.38 -0.57 5.05
C VAL A 115 -14.38 0.57 5.20
N ARG A 116 -15.25 0.49 6.22
CA ARG A 116 -16.23 1.56 6.52
C ARG A 116 -15.62 2.82 7.13
N ALA A 117 -14.43 2.71 7.75
CA ALA A 117 -13.74 3.86 8.33
C ALA A 117 -13.12 4.81 7.28
N VAL A 118 -12.97 4.36 6.04
CA VAL A 118 -12.49 5.14 4.90
C VAL A 118 -13.66 5.80 4.18
#